data_8b671a75c2ab9fc5592a551abc21d007
#
_entry.id   8b671a75c2ab9fc5592a551abc21d007
#
_cell.length_a   1.000
_cell.length_b   1.000
_cell.length_c   1.000
_cell.angle_alpha   90.00
_cell.angle_beta   90.00
_cell.angle_gamma   90.00
#
_symmetry.space_group_name_H-M   'P 1'
#
loop_
_entity.id
_entity.type
_entity.pdbx_description
1 polymer ?
#
loop_
_entity_poly.entity_id
_entity_poly.type
_entity_poly.pdbx_seq_one_letter_code
_entity_poly.pdbx_strand_id
1 'polypeptide(L)'
;MATKKKIGLVLSGGGMHGFAQIGAIKVLEKYNIKPDLIVGSSVGALVGAVLAAGLKMDDVEDALLNENLLKLIKPTFGPGLIKGEAISRFALRTIKVSKFDELKTRLIINATNLSKSKEVVFEKGPLLPALTASISIPGIFTPVNHNDDLLVDGGFYDVIPLHLAEDMDIIIIIDVSNLDYKITPKSGVLDIMKQSVVNLQRRIIELNLRAHVKTHEILMICPNVSEYSMFEYKRSRQKEMIKLGEDEARKVLGDIRARKILGL
;
A
#
# COMPACT_ATOMS: atom_id res chain seq x y z
N MET A 1 -16.74 -21.76 23.16
CA MET A 1 -17.04 -20.73 22.15
C MET A 1 -15.84 -20.63 21.22
N ALA A 2 -16.03 -20.73 19.90
CA ALA A 2 -14.93 -20.53 18.96
C ALA A 2 -14.44 -19.09 19.11
N THR A 3 -13.14 -18.90 19.32
CA THR A 3 -12.52 -17.56 19.35
C THR A 3 -12.70 -16.92 17.98
N LYS A 4 -13.11 -15.65 17.94
CA LYS A 4 -13.22 -14.89 16.70
C LYS A 4 -11.86 -14.83 16.05
N LYS A 5 -11.74 -15.27 14.79
CA LYS A 5 -10.50 -15.19 14.03
C LYS A 5 -10.08 -13.73 13.83
N LYS A 6 -8.79 -13.44 14.04
CA LYS A 6 -8.19 -12.13 13.79
C LYS A 6 -7.87 -11.98 12.32
N ILE A 7 -8.18 -10.82 11.76
CA ILE A 7 -7.99 -10.49 10.34
C ILE A 7 -6.90 -9.43 10.20
N GLY A 8 -5.85 -9.78 9.47
CA GLY A 8 -4.84 -8.83 8.99
C GLY A 8 -5.16 -8.38 7.56
N LEU A 9 -5.03 -7.09 7.29
CA LEU A 9 -5.13 -6.52 5.94
C LEU A 9 -3.76 -5.98 5.54
N VAL A 10 -3.17 -6.58 4.51
CA VAL A 10 -1.85 -6.17 3.98
C VAL A 10 -2.06 -5.45 2.65
N LEU A 11 -1.61 -4.19 2.59
CA LEU A 11 -1.75 -3.30 1.45
C LEU A 11 -0.38 -3.08 0.79
N SER A 12 -0.24 -3.50 -0.46
CA SER A 12 1.01 -3.37 -1.20
C SER A 12 1.36 -1.91 -1.57
N GLY A 13 2.61 -1.67 -1.94
CA GLY A 13 2.99 -0.49 -2.71
C GLY A 13 2.40 -0.51 -4.12
N GLY A 14 2.53 0.61 -4.88
CA GLY A 14 2.06 0.70 -6.27
C GLY A 14 1.73 2.11 -6.77
N GLY A 15 2.06 3.17 -6.04
CA GLY A 15 1.80 4.55 -6.45
C GLY A 15 0.30 4.83 -6.64
N MET A 16 -0.09 5.42 -7.77
CA MET A 16 -1.50 5.76 -8.04
C MET A 16 -2.41 4.53 -8.21
N HIS A 17 -1.86 3.31 -8.31
CA HIS A 17 -2.65 2.08 -8.26
C HIS A 17 -3.39 1.89 -6.91
N GLY A 18 -3.04 2.65 -5.87
CA GLY A 18 -3.79 2.73 -4.62
C GLY A 18 -5.28 3.07 -4.78
N PHE A 19 -5.69 3.67 -5.89
CA PHE A 19 -7.11 3.82 -6.21
C PHE A 19 -7.83 2.47 -6.31
N ALA A 20 -7.18 1.43 -6.82
CA ALA A 20 -7.77 0.09 -6.83
C ALA A 20 -7.85 -0.52 -5.41
N GLN A 21 -6.93 -0.18 -4.51
CA GLN A 21 -7.05 -0.57 -3.09
C GLN A 21 -8.31 0.05 -2.46
N ILE A 22 -8.58 1.33 -2.74
CA ILE A 22 -9.80 2.01 -2.26
C ILE A 22 -11.04 1.23 -2.72
N GLY A 23 -11.11 0.88 -4.02
CA GLY A 23 -12.21 0.09 -4.56
C GLY A 23 -12.37 -1.27 -3.88
N ALA A 24 -11.28 -2.00 -3.67
CA ALA A 24 -11.30 -3.28 -2.99
C ALA A 24 -11.79 -3.15 -1.54
N ILE A 25 -11.31 -2.16 -0.80
CA ILE A 25 -11.71 -1.92 0.60
C ILE A 25 -13.19 -1.52 0.70
N LYS A 26 -13.76 -0.75 -0.24
CA LYS A 26 -15.19 -0.47 -0.30
C LYS A 26 -16.03 -1.75 -0.32
N VAL A 27 -15.55 -2.79 -1.01
CA VAL A 27 -16.23 -4.09 -1.03
C VAL A 27 -16.06 -4.81 0.30
N LEU A 28 -14.86 -4.80 0.92
CA LEU A 28 -14.66 -5.34 2.27
C LEU A 28 -15.61 -4.67 3.28
N GLU A 29 -15.76 -3.34 3.21
CA GLU A 29 -16.70 -2.59 4.06
C GLU A 29 -18.16 -3.04 3.87
N LYS A 30 -18.61 -3.28 2.61
CA LYS A 30 -19.97 -3.78 2.29
C LYS A 30 -20.23 -5.17 2.88
N TYR A 31 -19.20 -6.02 2.94
CA TYR A 31 -19.26 -7.33 3.58
C TYR A 31 -19.02 -7.27 5.10
N ASN A 32 -18.91 -6.05 5.67
CA ASN A 32 -18.63 -5.81 7.10
C ASN A 32 -17.34 -6.51 7.59
N ILE A 33 -16.37 -6.71 6.71
CA ILE A 33 -15.05 -7.25 7.04
C ILE A 33 -14.22 -6.13 7.65
N LYS A 34 -13.86 -6.28 8.93
CA LYS A 34 -13.10 -5.30 9.70
C LYS A 34 -11.76 -5.92 10.06
N PRO A 35 -10.63 -5.38 9.59
CA PRO A 35 -9.31 -5.86 10.00
C PRO A 35 -9.02 -5.49 11.46
N ASP A 36 -8.36 -6.40 12.17
CA ASP A 36 -7.80 -6.16 13.51
C ASP A 36 -6.41 -5.51 13.42
N LEU A 37 -5.73 -5.74 12.28
CA LEU A 37 -4.43 -5.15 11.94
C LEU A 37 -4.42 -4.72 10.48
N ILE A 38 -3.83 -3.55 10.21
CA ILE A 38 -3.53 -3.07 8.85
C ILE A 38 -2.01 -2.95 8.72
N VAL A 39 -1.45 -3.51 7.66
CA VAL A 39 -0.03 -3.37 7.30
C VAL A 39 0.04 -2.71 5.94
N GLY A 40 0.81 -1.64 5.81
CA GLY A 40 0.89 -0.89 4.55
C GLY A 40 2.31 -0.54 4.14
N SER A 41 2.61 -0.70 2.85
CA SER A 41 3.85 -0.27 2.21
C SER A 41 3.55 0.82 1.18
N SER A 42 4.34 1.89 1.14
CA SER A 42 4.19 2.96 0.13
C SER A 42 2.76 3.54 0.09
N VAL A 43 2.10 3.53 -1.07
CA VAL A 43 0.68 3.95 -1.16
C VAL A 43 -0.21 3.16 -0.23
N GLY A 44 0.08 1.87 0.01
CA GLY A 44 -0.66 1.06 0.97
C GLY A 44 -0.56 1.60 2.41
N ALA A 45 0.53 2.28 2.77
CA ALA A 45 0.63 2.98 4.06
C ALA A 45 -0.33 4.19 4.14
N LEU A 46 -0.48 4.95 3.04
CA LEU A 46 -1.41 6.08 2.97
C LEU A 46 -2.87 5.61 3.06
N VAL A 47 -3.25 4.62 2.24
CA VAL A 47 -4.60 4.04 2.24
C VAL A 47 -4.89 3.36 3.58
N GLY A 48 -3.90 2.63 4.12
CA GLY A 48 -3.98 1.97 5.42
C GLY A 48 -4.19 2.96 6.57
N ALA A 49 -3.50 4.09 6.57
CA ALA A 49 -3.68 5.13 7.60
C ALA A 49 -5.09 5.73 7.56
N VAL A 50 -5.63 5.97 6.36
CA VAL A 50 -6.99 6.48 6.18
C VAL A 50 -8.02 5.47 6.69
N LEU A 51 -7.87 4.20 6.34
CA LEU A 51 -8.74 3.12 6.83
C LEU A 51 -8.62 2.95 8.36
N ALA A 52 -7.39 2.96 8.88
CA ALA A 52 -7.12 2.81 10.31
C ALA A 52 -7.70 3.96 11.16
N ALA A 53 -7.78 5.16 10.60
CA ALA A 53 -8.48 6.30 11.22
C ALA A 53 -10.01 6.12 11.22
N GLY A 54 -10.54 5.14 10.48
CA GLY A 54 -11.95 4.80 10.43
C GLY A 54 -12.77 5.67 9.49
N LEU A 55 -12.16 6.23 8.46
CA LEU A 55 -12.86 6.90 7.37
C LEU A 55 -13.48 5.85 6.43
N LYS A 56 -14.64 6.21 5.86
CA LYS A 56 -15.27 5.40 4.81
C LYS A 56 -14.56 5.61 3.49
N MET A 57 -14.34 4.52 2.74
CA MET A 57 -13.66 4.63 1.46
C MET A 57 -14.45 5.38 0.40
N ASP A 58 -15.77 5.47 0.49
CA ASP A 58 -16.57 6.34 -0.38
C ASP A 58 -16.23 7.83 -0.17
N ASP A 59 -16.09 8.28 1.09
CA ASP A 59 -15.71 9.67 1.42
C ASP A 59 -14.27 9.98 0.97
N VAL A 60 -13.39 8.98 1.04
CA VAL A 60 -11.98 9.09 0.59
C VAL A 60 -11.88 9.19 -0.92
N GLU A 61 -12.66 8.39 -1.66
CA GLU A 61 -12.78 8.47 -3.10
C GLU A 61 -13.19 9.89 -3.53
N ASP A 62 -14.26 10.41 -2.94
CA ASP A 62 -14.77 11.75 -3.24
C ASP A 62 -13.72 12.83 -2.94
N ALA A 63 -13.04 12.75 -1.80
CA ALA A 63 -11.99 13.70 -1.44
C ALA A 63 -10.83 13.68 -2.43
N LEU A 64 -10.34 12.49 -2.82
CA LEU A 64 -9.21 12.33 -3.73
C LEU A 64 -9.57 12.73 -5.17
N LEU A 65 -10.76 12.36 -5.66
CA LEU A 65 -11.20 12.73 -7.01
C LEU A 65 -11.49 14.22 -7.16
N ASN A 66 -11.79 14.93 -6.08
CA ASN A 66 -12.00 16.38 -6.08
C ASN A 66 -10.69 17.17 -5.85
N GLU A 67 -9.64 16.54 -5.35
CA GLU A 67 -8.34 17.17 -5.15
C GLU A 67 -7.52 17.22 -6.45
N ASN A 68 -6.73 18.28 -6.60
CA ASN A 68 -5.72 18.36 -7.65
C ASN A 68 -4.39 17.81 -7.12
N LEU A 69 -4.20 16.49 -7.23
CA LEU A 69 -3.03 15.78 -6.72
C LEU A 69 -1.71 16.29 -7.31
N LEU A 70 -1.73 16.88 -8.52
CA LEU A 70 -0.53 17.50 -9.11
C LEU A 70 -0.02 18.69 -8.30
N LYS A 71 -0.89 19.40 -7.57
CA LYS A 71 -0.47 20.50 -6.68
C LYS A 71 0.31 20.03 -5.46
N LEU A 72 0.23 18.74 -5.11
CA LEU A 72 0.99 18.14 -4.02
C LEU A 72 2.43 17.83 -4.44
N ILE A 73 2.70 17.79 -5.75
CA ILE A 73 4.02 17.52 -6.32
C ILE A 73 4.78 18.83 -6.40
N LYS A 74 5.72 19.03 -5.47
CA LYS A 74 6.59 20.21 -5.44
C LYS A 74 8.00 19.80 -5.84
N PRO A 75 8.53 20.34 -6.96
CA PRO A 75 9.92 20.10 -7.33
C PRO A 75 10.88 20.55 -6.24
N THR A 76 11.99 19.85 -6.12
CA THR A 76 13.08 20.19 -5.18
C THR A 76 14.43 19.95 -5.84
N PHE A 77 15.50 20.53 -5.26
CA PHE A 77 16.89 20.26 -5.65
C PHE A 77 17.50 19.30 -4.61
N GLY A 78 18.25 18.29 -5.08
CA GLY A 78 18.93 17.35 -4.20
C GLY A 78 18.73 15.87 -4.61
N PRO A 79 18.79 14.93 -3.66
CA PRO A 79 18.75 13.49 -3.94
C PRO A 79 17.38 12.96 -4.39
N GLY A 80 16.40 13.83 -4.59
CA GLY A 80 15.07 13.51 -5.13
C GLY A 80 14.50 14.70 -5.87
N LEU A 81 13.57 14.43 -6.81
CA LEU A 81 12.95 15.45 -7.66
C LEU A 81 11.76 16.14 -6.97
N ILE A 82 11.13 15.47 -5.97
CA ILE A 82 9.88 15.89 -5.35
C ILE A 82 9.95 15.66 -3.83
N LYS A 83 9.36 16.58 -3.05
CA LYS A 83 9.16 16.37 -1.60
C LYS A 83 7.88 15.56 -1.35
N GLY A 84 8.02 14.32 -0.88
CA GLY A 84 6.90 13.42 -0.55
C GLY A 84 6.04 13.88 0.64
N GLU A 85 6.60 14.73 1.52
CA GLU A 85 5.93 15.22 2.73
C GLU A 85 4.57 15.90 2.46
N ALA A 86 4.41 16.58 1.31
CA ALA A 86 3.15 17.23 0.98
C ALA A 86 2.00 16.23 0.79
N ILE A 87 2.30 15.04 0.25
CA ILE A 87 1.33 13.95 0.08
C ILE A 87 0.95 13.39 1.45
N SER A 88 1.93 13.12 2.31
CA SER A 88 1.68 12.63 3.67
C SER A 88 0.89 13.63 4.52
N ARG A 89 1.20 14.93 4.41
CA ARG A 89 0.43 15.99 5.06
C ARG A 89 -1.01 16.10 4.54
N PHE A 90 -1.24 15.86 3.25
CA PHE A 90 -2.59 15.79 2.69
C PHE A 90 -3.38 14.64 3.33
N ALA A 91 -2.82 13.43 3.39
CA ALA A 91 -3.45 12.29 4.05
C ALA A 91 -3.77 12.61 5.52
N LEU A 92 -2.83 13.18 6.28
CA LEU A 92 -3.04 13.53 7.70
C LEU A 92 -4.14 14.60 7.89
N ARG A 93 -4.25 15.58 7.01
CA ARG A 93 -5.35 16.56 7.06
C ARG A 93 -6.72 15.90 6.82
N THR A 94 -6.75 14.87 5.97
CA THR A 94 -7.98 14.11 5.70
C THR A 94 -8.40 13.29 6.92
N ILE A 95 -7.46 12.59 7.56
CA ILE A 95 -7.76 11.72 8.71
C ILE A 95 -7.89 12.45 10.04
N LYS A 96 -7.36 13.67 10.16
CA LYS A 96 -7.42 14.54 11.36
C LYS A 96 -6.80 13.92 12.62
N VAL A 97 -5.90 12.95 12.47
CA VAL A 97 -5.06 12.38 13.53
C VAL A 97 -3.60 12.47 13.13
N SER A 98 -2.69 12.47 14.09
CA SER A 98 -1.26 12.72 13.86
C SER A 98 -0.35 11.61 14.37
N LYS A 99 -0.86 10.70 15.21
CA LYS A 99 -0.11 9.62 15.86
C LYS A 99 -0.79 8.27 15.66
N PHE A 100 -0.01 7.21 15.75
CA PHE A 100 -0.49 5.83 15.63
C PHE A 100 -1.50 5.46 16.72
N ASP A 101 -1.31 5.94 17.94
CA ASP A 101 -2.19 5.67 19.11
C ASP A 101 -3.56 6.38 19.03
N GLU A 102 -3.72 7.32 18.11
CA GLU A 102 -5.00 7.98 17.82
C GLU A 102 -5.85 7.22 16.78
N LEU A 103 -5.28 6.18 16.15
CA LEU A 103 -5.98 5.38 15.13
C LEU A 103 -6.96 4.40 15.77
N LYS A 104 -8.07 4.12 15.09
CA LYS A 104 -9.10 3.17 15.55
C LYS A 104 -8.72 1.72 15.34
N THR A 105 -7.85 1.44 14.38
CA THR A 105 -7.33 0.11 14.06
C THR A 105 -5.80 0.16 14.11
N ARG A 106 -5.16 -0.89 14.65
CA ARG A 106 -3.71 -1.01 14.65
C ARG A 106 -3.16 -0.92 13.23
N LEU A 107 -2.15 -0.06 13.04
CA LEU A 107 -1.47 0.15 11.76
C LEU A 107 0.02 -0.10 11.92
N ILE A 108 0.59 -0.82 10.96
CA ILE A 108 2.04 -0.98 10.81
C ILE A 108 2.43 -0.46 9.43
N ILE A 109 3.50 0.33 9.38
CA ILE A 109 4.06 0.90 8.16
C ILE A 109 5.51 0.50 8.06
N ASN A 110 5.95 0.01 6.91
CA ASN A 110 7.36 -0.25 6.66
C ASN A 110 8.05 0.85 5.84
N ALA A 111 9.35 0.96 6.01
CA ALA A 111 10.26 1.73 5.17
C ALA A 111 11.58 0.97 5.02
N THR A 112 12.41 1.37 4.07
CA THR A 112 13.73 0.80 3.83
C THR A 112 14.82 1.72 4.36
N ASN A 113 15.67 1.23 5.26
CA ASN A 113 16.87 1.93 5.71
C ASN A 113 18.03 1.62 4.76
N LEU A 114 18.37 2.57 3.89
CA LEU A 114 19.49 2.42 2.95
C LEU A 114 20.85 2.40 3.65
N SER A 115 21.00 3.16 4.75
CA SER A 115 22.28 3.26 5.47
C SER A 115 22.68 1.95 6.13
N LYS A 116 21.70 1.12 6.51
CA LYS A 116 21.92 -0.12 7.26
C LYS A 116 21.42 -1.36 6.52
N SER A 117 20.91 -1.22 5.30
CA SER A 117 20.35 -2.32 4.48
C SER A 117 19.35 -3.20 5.24
N LYS A 118 18.39 -2.56 5.92
CA LYS A 118 17.35 -3.25 6.71
C LYS A 118 15.99 -2.58 6.63
N GLU A 119 14.97 -3.31 7.01
CA GLU A 119 13.64 -2.76 7.22
C GLU A 119 13.57 -1.85 8.44
N VAL A 120 12.74 -0.83 8.35
CA VAL A 120 12.29 -0.03 9.48
C VAL A 120 10.78 -0.16 9.58
N VAL A 121 10.30 -0.55 10.76
CA VAL A 121 8.88 -0.76 11.04
C VAL A 121 8.39 0.35 11.97
N PHE A 122 7.31 1.01 11.58
CA PHE A 122 6.64 2.04 12.37
C PHE A 122 5.26 1.54 12.81
N GLU A 123 5.01 1.54 14.12
CA GLU A 123 3.71 1.19 14.71
C GLU A 123 3.31 2.10 15.87
N LYS A 124 4.12 3.12 16.19
CA LYS A 124 3.91 4.09 17.26
C LYS A 124 4.59 5.41 16.97
N GLY A 125 4.18 6.44 17.71
CA GLY A 125 4.70 7.80 17.56
C GLY A 125 3.97 8.57 16.44
N PRO A 126 4.63 9.58 15.83
CA PRO A 126 4.02 10.42 14.81
C PRO A 126 3.88 9.70 13.46
N LEU A 127 2.72 9.86 12.80
CA LEU A 127 2.43 9.27 11.49
C LEU A 127 3.20 9.94 10.34
N LEU A 128 3.45 11.26 10.42
CA LEU A 128 4.05 12.00 9.31
C LEU A 128 5.41 11.45 8.85
N PRO A 129 6.39 11.21 9.75
CA PRO A 129 7.68 10.65 9.34
C PRO A 129 7.54 9.25 8.73
N ALA A 130 6.69 8.40 9.31
CA ALA A 130 6.45 7.03 8.85
C ALA A 130 5.86 7.01 7.43
N LEU A 131 4.78 7.76 7.21
CA LEU A 131 4.14 7.88 5.90
C LEU A 131 5.10 8.46 4.86
N THR A 132 5.85 9.53 5.24
CA THR A 132 6.78 10.17 4.31
C THR A 132 7.94 9.24 3.93
N ALA A 133 8.50 8.50 4.88
CA ALA A 133 9.54 7.51 4.59
C ALA A 133 9.02 6.40 3.69
N SER A 134 7.86 5.84 4.02
CA SER A 134 7.27 4.72 3.29
C SER A 134 6.96 5.02 1.82
N ILE A 135 6.68 6.29 1.45
CA ILE A 135 6.40 6.69 0.05
C ILE A 135 7.62 7.30 -0.67
N SER A 136 8.79 7.36 -0.03
CA SER A 136 9.96 8.04 -0.59
C SER A 136 10.70 7.18 -1.62
N ILE A 137 10.10 7.00 -2.81
CA ILE A 137 10.67 6.23 -3.93
C ILE A 137 12.00 6.87 -4.37
N PRO A 138 13.13 6.12 -4.32
CA PRO A 138 14.44 6.61 -4.78
C PRO A 138 14.41 7.12 -6.21
N GLY A 139 15.08 8.25 -6.44
CA GLY A 139 15.13 8.91 -7.74
C GLY A 139 13.89 9.77 -8.07
N ILE A 140 12.79 9.64 -7.31
CA ILE A 140 11.56 10.42 -7.49
C ILE A 140 11.35 11.32 -6.28
N PHE A 141 11.21 10.75 -5.10
CA PHE A 141 11.02 11.50 -3.87
C PHE A 141 12.33 11.65 -3.09
N THR A 142 12.43 12.77 -2.36
CA THR A 142 13.57 13.00 -1.47
C THR A 142 13.54 11.97 -0.35
N PRO A 143 14.65 11.23 -0.11
CA PRO A 143 14.77 10.34 1.05
C PRO A 143 14.58 11.08 2.38
N VAL A 144 14.12 10.37 3.39
CA VAL A 144 13.88 10.93 4.74
C VAL A 144 15.09 10.65 5.64
N ASN A 145 15.65 11.70 6.24
CA ASN A 145 16.63 11.54 7.29
C ASN A 145 15.91 11.23 8.62
N HIS A 146 16.26 10.12 9.25
CA HIS A 146 15.70 9.68 10.51
C HIS A 146 16.81 9.12 11.41
N ASN A 147 17.18 9.85 12.47
CA ASN A 147 18.25 9.47 13.39
C ASN A 147 19.57 9.12 12.65
N ASP A 148 20.02 9.99 11.77
CA ASP A 148 21.21 9.85 10.90
C ASP A 148 21.16 8.71 9.88
N ASP A 149 20.06 7.96 9.82
CA ASP A 149 19.79 6.97 8.80
C ASP A 149 18.99 7.58 7.64
N LEU A 150 19.26 7.09 6.42
CA LEU A 150 18.56 7.49 5.22
C LEU A 150 17.46 6.49 4.89
N LEU A 151 16.20 6.93 5.02
CA LEU A 151 15.03 6.07 4.75
C LEU A 151 14.43 6.37 3.39
N VAL A 152 13.99 5.31 2.72
CA VAL A 152 13.28 5.33 1.44
C VAL A 152 12.06 4.42 1.48
N ASP A 153 11.31 4.37 0.38
CA ASP A 153 10.08 3.61 0.20
C ASP A 153 10.20 2.15 0.69
N GLY A 154 9.17 1.71 1.42
CA GLY A 154 9.12 0.37 2.02
C GLY A 154 9.20 -0.75 0.99
N GLY A 155 8.69 -0.54 -0.21
CA GLY A 155 8.71 -1.52 -1.30
C GLY A 155 10.11 -1.89 -1.80
N PHE A 156 11.16 -1.15 -1.43
CA PHE A 156 12.55 -1.51 -1.73
C PHE A 156 13.12 -2.55 -0.76
N TYR A 157 12.44 -2.81 0.35
CA TYR A 157 12.73 -3.94 1.24
C TYR A 157 11.70 -5.05 1.04
N ASP A 158 10.41 -4.73 1.27
CA ASP A 158 9.28 -5.62 1.04
C ASP A 158 8.02 -4.83 0.64
N VAL A 159 7.54 -5.05 -0.57
CA VAL A 159 6.36 -4.34 -1.10
C VAL A 159 5.05 -4.90 -0.56
N ILE A 160 5.07 -6.15 -0.06
CA ILE A 160 3.94 -6.83 0.62
C ILE A 160 4.47 -7.45 1.91
N PRO A 161 4.65 -6.68 3.00
CA PRO A 161 5.33 -7.14 4.20
C PRO A 161 4.45 -8.09 5.05
N LEU A 162 4.27 -9.32 4.56
CA LEU A 162 3.43 -10.36 5.17
C LEU A 162 3.87 -10.74 6.59
N HIS A 163 5.17 -10.77 6.83
CA HIS A 163 5.77 -11.11 8.12
C HIS A 163 5.31 -10.16 9.25
N LEU A 164 4.85 -8.95 8.92
CA LEU A 164 4.30 -8.02 9.90
C LEU A 164 2.85 -8.34 10.31
N ALA A 165 2.22 -9.34 9.69
CA ALA A 165 0.88 -9.82 9.99
C ALA A 165 0.84 -11.28 10.50
N GLU A 166 1.96 -11.84 10.93
CA GLU A 166 2.09 -13.25 11.36
C GLU A 166 1.24 -13.60 12.60
N ASP A 167 0.82 -12.62 13.40
CA ASP A 167 -0.05 -12.82 14.57
C ASP A 167 -1.55 -12.84 14.21
N MET A 168 -1.91 -12.85 12.91
CA MET A 168 -3.28 -12.90 12.40
C MET A 168 -3.65 -14.31 11.92
N ASP A 169 -4.91 -14.71 12.14
CA ASP A 169 -5.43 -16.02 11.69
C ASP A 169 -5.73 -16.02 10.18
N ILE A 170 -6.21 -14.89 9.67
CA ILE A 170 -6.57 -14.68 8.27
C ILE A 170 -5.80 -13.45 7.77
N ILE A 171 -5.15 -13.56 6.63
CA ILE A 171 -4.47 -12.44 5.99
C ILE A 171 -5.16 -12.14 4.66
N ILE A 172 -5.72 -10.94 4.53
CA ILE A 172 -6.24 -10.42 3.26
C ILE A 172 -5.18 -9.52 2.67
N ILE A 173 -4.72 -9.82 1.46
CA ILE A 173 -3.74 -9.03 0.73
C ILE A 173 -4.47 -8.30 -0.38
N ILE A 174 -4.28 -6.96 -0.48
CA ILE A 174 -4.66 -6.20 -1.66
C ILE A 174 -3.38 -5.79 -2.37
N ASP A 175 -3.07 -6.52 -3.46
CA ASP A 175 -1.85 -6.32 -4.22
C ASP A 175 -2.10 -5.51 -5.49
N VAL A 176 -1.52 -4.33 -5.56
CA VAL A 176 -1.52 -3.43 -6.71
C VAL A 176 -0.10 -3.13 -7.22
N SER A 177 0.85 -3.96 -6.82
CA SER A 177 2.28 -3.83 -7.18
C SER A 177 2.64 -4.49 -8.52
N ASN A 178 1.67 -5.05 -9.25
CA ASN A 178 1.85 -5.78 -10.50
C ASN A 178 2.22 -4.86 -11.68
N LEU A 179 3.28 -4.10 -11.51
CA LEU A 179 3.89 -3.31 -12.57
C LEU A 179 4.54 -4.22 -13.61
N ASP A 180 4.45 -3.84 -14.88
CA ASP A 180 5.13 -4.54 -15.97
C ASP A 180 5.63 -3.53 -17.01
N TYR A 181 6.94 -3.33 -17.02
CA TYR A 181 7.58 -2.47 -18.02
C TYR A 181 7.91 -3.29 -19.27
N LYS A 182 7.35 -2.93 -20.42
CA LYS A 182 7.67 -3.60 -21.69
C LYS A 182 9.12 -3.34 -22.07
N ILE A 183 10.00 -4.29 -21.74
CA ILE A 183 11.43 -4.19 -22.02
C ILE A 183 11.75 -4.78 -23.39
N THR A 184 12.51 -4.03 -24.16
CA THR A 184 13.03 -4.42 -25.48
C THR A 184 14.54 -4.17 -25.53
N PRO A 185 15.27 -4.68 -26.54
CA PRO A 185 16.68 -4.37 -26.72
C PRO A 185 17.01 -2.87 -26.89
N LYS A 186 15.98 -2.04 -27.15
CA LYS A 186 16.09 -0.58 -27.29
C LYS A 186 15.69 0.19 -26.04
N SER A 187 15.32 -0.51 -24.95
CA SER A 187 14.92 0.13 -23.70
C SER A 187 16.07 0.92 -23.05
N GLY A 188 15.73 2.08 -22.50
CA GLY A 188 16.69 2.94 -21.80
C GLY A 188 17.11 2.38 -20.44
N VAL A 189 18.22 2.91 -19.91
CA VAL A 189 18.79 2.47 -18.61
C VAL A 189 17.76 2.53 -17.48
N LEU A 190 16.98 3.61 -17.42
CA LEU A 190 15.94 3.77 -16.37
C LEU A 190 14.86 2.69 -16.44
N ASP A 191 14.43 2.29 -17.64
CA ASP A 191 13.38 1.27 -17.79
C ASP A 191 13.93 -0.11 -17.40
N ILE A 192 15.18 -0.39 -17.77
CA ILE A 192 15.88 -1.61 -17.35
C ILE A 192 16.01 -1.65 -15.83
N MET A 193 16.43 -0.56 -15.19
CA MET A 193 16.55 -0.48 -13.73
C MET A 193 15.20 -0.68 -13.04
N LYS A 194 14.13 0.00 -13.50
CA LYS A 194 12.78 -0.15 -12.95
C LYS A 194 12.30 -1.61 -13.05
N GLN A 195 12.44 -2.23 -14.22
CA GLN A 195 12.04 -3.63 -14.42
C GLN A 195 12.87 -4.59 -13.55
N SER A 196 14.17 -4.30 -13.35
CA SER A 196 15.01 -5.10 -12.46
C SER A 196 14.50 -5.06 -11.01
N VAL A 197 14.12 -3.89 -10.51
CA VAL A 197 13.50 -3.74 -9.19
C VAL A 197 12.18 -4.52 -9.11
N VAL A 198 11.31 -4.39 -10.12
CA VAL A 198 10.04 -5.14 -10.17
C VAL A 198 10.27 -6.65 -10.15
N ASN A 199 11.28 -7.15 -10.87
CA ASN A 199 11.61 -8.57 -10.86
C ASN A 199 12.08 -9.04 -9.47
N LEU A 200 12.88 -8.25 -8.77
CA LEU A 200 13.29 -8.54 -7.39
C LEU A 200 12.11 -8.54 -6.43
N GLN A 201 11.23 -7.54 -6.52
CA GLN A 201 10.01 -7.46 -5.72
C GLN A 201 9.10 -8.68 -5.95
N ARG A 202 8.86 -9.09 -7.21
CA ARG A 202 8.09 -10.29 -7.54
C ARG A 202 8.69 -11.54 -6.89
N ARG A 203 10.02 -11.65 -6.90
CA ARG A 203 10.70 -12.79 -6.26
C ARG A 203 10.53 -12.79 -4.75
N ILE A 204 10.62 -11.63 -4.10
CA ILE A 204 10.38 -11.48 -2.65
C ILE A 204 8.94 -11.88 -2.31
N ILE A 205 7.94 -11.36 -3.06
CA ILE A 205 6.53 -11.71 -2.89
C ILE A 205 6.33 -13.24 -2.97
N GLU A 206 6.90 -13.87 -4.02
CA GLU A 206 6.77 -15.32 -4.20
C GLU A 206 7.35 -16.10 -3.01
N LEU A 207 8.51 -15.72 -2.51
CA LEU A 207 9.16 -16.37 -1.37
C LEU A 207 8.34 -16.19 -0.09
N ASN A 208 7.85 -14.97 0.17
CA ASN A 208 7.04 -14.66 1.34
C ASN A 208 5.70 -15.42 1.31
N LEU A 209 5.01 -15.44 0.16
CA LEU A 209 3.79 -16.23 0.02
C LEU A 209 4.02 -17.73 0.26
N ARG A 210 5.08 -18.30 -0.29
CA ARG A 210 5.43 -19.70 -0.06
C ARG A 210 5.71 -20.03 1.41
N ALA A 211 6.28 -19.09 2.15
CA ALA A 211 6.53 -19.26 3.59
C ALA A 211 5.23 -19.25 4.40
N HIS A 212 4.32 -18.31 4.11
CA HIS A 212 3.14 -18.05 4.95
C HIS A 212 1.90 -18.89 4.58
N VAL A 213 1.76 -19.33 3.32
CA VAL A 213 0.57 -20.09 2.86
C VAL A 213 0.36 -21.44 3.59
N LYS A 214 1.38 -21.93 4.26
CA LYS A 214 1.29 -23.20 5.04
C LYS A 214 0.78 -22.99 6.46
N THR A 215 0.84 -21.78 6.98
CA THR A 215 0.55 -21.44 8.38
C THR A 215 -0.64 -20.50 8.54
N HIS A 216 -1.05 -19.82 7.47
CA HIS A 216 -2.10 -18.80 7.48
C HIS A 216 -3.14 -19.05 6.39
N GLU A 217 -4.38 -18.66 6.66
CA GLU A 217 -5.41 -18.53 5.62
C GLU A 217 -5.19 -17.22 4.88
N ILE A 218 -4.71 -17.30 3.63
CA ILE A 218 -4.41 -16.13 2.81
C ILE A 218 -5.45 -15.96 1.71
N LEU A 219 -6.02 -14.75 1.60
CA LEU A 219 -6.90 -14.33 0.53
C LEU A 219 -6.21 -13.18 -0.23
N MET A 220 -6.03 -13.33 -1.55
CA MET A 220 -5.39 -12.30 -2.39
C MET A 220 -6.42 -11.65 -3.29
N ILE A 221 -6.46 -10.32 -3.27
CA ILE A 221 -7.22 -9.45 -4.16
C ILE A 221 -6.18 -8.72 -5.01
N CYS A 222 -6.07 -9.10 -6.28
CA CYS A 222 -5.04 -8.62 -7.20
C CYS A 222 -5.68 -7.95 -8.43
N PRO A 223 -6.16 -6.71 -8.32
CA PRO A 223 -6.74 -6.00 -9.45
C PRO A 223 -5.71 -5.85 -10.59
N ASN A 224 -6.13 -6.09 -11.82
CA ASN A 224 -5.23 -5.91 -12.96
C ASN A 224 -5.09 -4.43 -13.32
N VAL A 225 -4.07 -3.79 -12.76
CA VAL A 225 -3.75 -2.38 -12.97
C VAL A 225 -2.53 -2.15 -13.87
N SER A 226 -2.02 -3.19 -14.53
CA SER A 226 -0.77 -3.16 -15.32
C SER A 226 -0.81 -2.20 -16.53
N GLU A 227 -2.02 -1.85 -17.02
CA GLU A 227 -2.18 -0.89 -18.13
C GLU A 227 -2.15 0.58 -17.67
N TYR A 228 -2.11 0.82 -16.35
CA TYR A 228 -2.12 2.16 -15.78
C TYR A 228 -0.71 2.55 -15.34
N SER A 229 -0.38 3.83 -15.53
CA SER A 229 0.86 4.37 -14.98
C SER A 229 0.80 4.43 -13.45
N MET A 230 1.90 4.09 -12.76
CA MET A 230 2.01 4.36 -11.33
C MET A 230 1.94 5.86 -10.98
N PHE A 231 1.95 6.74 -11.99
CA PHE A 231 1.77 8.19 -11.89
C PHE A 231 0.52 8.65 -12.66
N GLU A 232 -0.58 7.87 -12.63
CA GLU A 232 -1.80 8.19 -13.37
C GLU A 232 -2.59 9.32 -12.69
N TYR A 233 -2.71 10.45 -13.37
CA TYR A 233 -3.40 11.63 -12.83
C TYR A 233 -4.77 11.91 -13.47
N LYS A 234 -5.14 11.16 -14.52
CA LYS A 234 -6.44 11.34 -15.17
C LYS A 234 -7.55 10.76 -14.32
N ARG A 235 -8.52 11.61 -13.92
CA ARG A 235 -9.65 11.20 -13.07
C ARG A 235 -10.46 10.03 -13.62
N SER A 236 -10.66 9.97 -14.94
CA SER A 236 -11.36 8.83 -15.56
C SER A 236 -10.63 7.51 -15.30
N ARG A 237 -9.30 7.52 -15.44
CA ARG A 237 -8.44 6.35 -15.22
C ARG A 237 -8.38 5.96 -13.73
N GLN A 238 -8.41 6.95 -12.83
CA GLN A 238 -8.50 6.70 -11.38
C GLN A 238 -9.81 6.02 -11.02
N LYS A 239 -10.96 6.46 -11.59
CA LYS A 239 -12.26 5.80 -11.41
C LYS A 239 -12.29 4.39 -11.99
N GLU A 240 -11.65 4.15 -13.14
CA GLU A 240 -11.50 2.82 -13.71
C GLU A 240 -10.71 1.89 -12.77
N MET A 241 -9.62 2.37 -12.18
CA MET A 241 -8.84 1.59 -11.20
C MET A 241 -9.65 1.25 -9.96
N ILE A 242 -10.45 2.21 -9.42
CA ILE A 242 -11.36 1.93 -8.29
C ILE A 242 -12.32 0.80 -8.65
N LYS A 243 -12.93 0.87 -9.84
CA LYS A 243 -13.83 -0.17 -10.33
C LYS A 243 -13.15 -1.54 -10.47
N LEU A 244 -11.92 -1.59 -10.99
CA LEU A 244 -11.15 -2.84 -11.07
C LEU A 244 -10.91 -3.44 -9.67
N GLY A 245 -10.62 -2.61 -8.68
CA GLY A 245 -10.49 -3.03 -7.28
C GLY A 245 -11.79 -3.61 -6.72
N GLU A 246 -12.93 -2.94 -6.97
CA GLU A 246 -14.25 -3.42 -6.58
C GLU A 246 -14.59 -4.76 -7.24
N ASP A 247 -14.36 -4.88 -8.55
CA ASP A 247 -14.73 -6.07 -9.32
C ASP A 247 -13.90 -7.29 -8.87
N GLU A 248 -12.57 -7.11 -8.69
CA GLU A 248 -11.72 -8.22 -8.21
C GLU A 248 -12.05 -8.62 -6.76
N ALA A 249 -12.32 -7.66 -5.87
CA ALA A 249 -12.73 -7.97 -4.50
C ALA A 249 -14.07 -8.73 -4.47
N ARG A 250 -15.06 -8.35 -5.28
CA ARG A 250 -16.34 -9.09 -5.39
C ARG A 250 -16.11 -10.51 -5.88
N LYS A 251 -15.25 -10.69 -6.87
CA LYS A 251 -14.90 -12.01 -7.41
C LYS A 251 -14.27 -12.90 -6.33
N VAL A 252 -13.27 -12.39 -5.61
CA VAL A 252 -12.59 -13.14 -4.54
C VAL A 252 -13.54 -13.47 -3.40
N LEU A 253 -14.35 -12.50 -2.92
CA LEU A 253 -15.30 -12.71 -1.84
C LEU A 253 -16.55 -13.52 -2.26
N GLY A 254 -16.81 -13.65 -3.55
CA GLY A 254 -17.83 -14.55 -4.11
C GLY A 254 -17.40 -16.02 -4.12
N ASP A 255 -16.13 -16.32 -3.97
CA ASP A 255 -15.60 -17.68 -3.95
C ASP A 255 -16.02 -18.42 -2.68
N ILE A 256 -16.42 -19.70 -2.83
CA ILE A 256 -16.91 -20.55 -1.73
C ILE A 256 -15.86 -20.69 -0.63
N ARG A 257 -14.57 -20.86 -1.01
CA ARG A 257 -13.47 -20.98 -0.04
C ARG A 257 -13.29 -19.70 0.77
N ALA A 258 -13.27 -18.54 0.10
CA ALA A 258 -13.14 -17.25 0.76
C ALA A 258 -14.29 -16.99 1.74
N ARG A 259 -15.52 -17.27 1.33
CA ARG A 259 -16.71 -17.17 2.20
C ARG A 259 -16.60 -18.05 3.42
N LYS A 260 -16.17 -19.31 3.25
CA LYS A 260 -15.98 -20.25 4.37
C LYS A 260 -14.89 -19.76 5.34
N ILE A 261 -13.78 -19.21 4.83
CA ILE A 261 -12.68 -18.67 5.64
C ILE A 261 -13.17 -17.50 6.49
N LEU A 262 -13.95 -16.59 5.89
CA LEU A 262 -14.42 -15.35 6.51
C LEU A 262 -15.71 -15.51 7.31
N GLY A 263 -16.41 -16.65 7.19
CA GLY A 263 -17.69 -16.89 7.85
C GLY A 263 -18.85 -16.06 7.26
N LEU A 264 -18.83 -15.84 5.92
CA LEU A 264 -19.82 -15.07 5.15
C LEU A 264 -20.94 -15.94 4.58
#